data_323911620ce38d647e6ea44ac66e4881
#
_entry.id   323911620ce38d647e6ea44ac66e4881
#
_cell.length_a   1.000
_cell.length_b   1.000
_cell.length_c   1.000
_cell.angle_alpha   90.00
_cell.angle_beta   90.00
_cell.angle_gamma   90.00
#
_symmetry.space_group_name_H-M   'P 1'
#
loop_
_entity.id
_entity.type
_entity.pdbx_description
1 polymer ?
#
loop_
_entity_poly.entity_id
_entity_poly.type
_entity_poly.pdbx_seq_one_letter_code
_entity_poly.pdbx_strand_id
1 'polypeptide(L)'
;MKYQLILDTSSKYLVVAVADNEKVLKSIQYPAWQRQSEVAMTEINNIFEALNIKAKDIDTIIVSKGPGSYTGIRIALTIAKTLAMVLGCKIITLSSLEMFVKPVGKYVSILDARSKRAYVGRYENGLPTYEDCVLTIDELKEWMSTRTEDPHYATRYAAIKDVSFDELCAMISGKLPDVEWKI
;
A
#
# COMPACT_ATOMS: atom_id res chain seq x y z
N MET A 1 21.86 8.60 13.68
CA MET A 1 20.68 7.73 13.54
C MET A 1 20.33 7.65 12.07
N LYS A 2 19.87 6.51 11.61
CA LYS A 2 19.45 6.30 10.20
C LYS A 2 17.97 6.05 10.17
N TYR A 3 17.28 6.71 9.25
CA TYR A 3 15.83 6.64 9.14
C TYR A 3 15.42 6.08 7.79
N GLN A 4 14.21 5.54 7.75
CA GLN A 4 13.55 5.02 6.55
C GLN A 4 12.39 5.95 6.20
N LEU A 5 12.34 6.41 4.95
CA LEU A 5 11.21 7.13 4.39
C LEU A 5 10.31 6.13 3.66
N ILE A 6 9.04 6.08 4.00
CA ILE A 6 8.03 5.23 3.36
C ILE A 6 7.10 6.13 2.56
N LEU A 7 6.89 5.79 1.28
CA LEU A 7 6.06 6.58 0.38
C LEU A 7 5.16 5.67 -0.46
N ASP A 8 3.86 5.93 -0.43
CA ASP A 8 2.89 5.27 -1.32
C ASP A 8 1.88 6.26 -1.88
N THR A 9 1.72 6.24 -3.20
CA THR A 9 0.73 6.97 -3.97
C THR A 9 0.01 6.06 -4.97
N SER A 10 0.08 4.74 -4.77
CA SER A 10 -0.51 3.73 -5.67
C SER A 10 -2.03 3.71 -5.68
N SER A 11 -2.66 4.45 -4.76
CA SER A 11 -4.10 4.54 -4.58
C SER A 11 -4.59 5.98 -4.59
N LYS A 12 -5.84 6.23 -4.19
CA LYS A 12 -6.37 7.59 -3.96
C LYS A 12 -5.75 8.30 -2.76
N TYR A 13 -5.05 7.56 -1.90
CA TYR A 13 -4.39 8.09 -0.72
C TYR A 13 -2.95 8.49 -1.02
N LEU A 14 -2.48 9.50 -0.32
CA LEU A 14 -1.07 9.75 -0.09
C LEU A 14 -0.71 9.14 1.26
N VAL A 15 0.30 8.30 1.29
CA VAL A 15 0.91 7.80 2.51
C VAL A 15 2.36 8.26 2.55
N VAL A 16 2.74 8.94 3.62
CA VAL A 16 4.13 9.27 3.92
C VAL A 16 4.41 8.89 5.37
N ALA A 17 5.48 8.16 5.60
CA ALA A 17 5.90 7.83 6.95
C ALA A 17 7.43 7.86 7.07
N VAL A 18 7.89 8.11 8.29
CA VAL A 18 9.29 7.95 8.68
C VAL A 18 9.35 6.95 9.82
N ALA A 19 10.24 5.99 9.66
CA ALA A 19 10.51 4.95 10.64
C ALA A 19 12.00 4.90 10.99
N ASP A 20 12.30 4.35 12.15
CA ASP A 20 13.60 3.78 12.49
C ASP A 20 13.56 2.25 12.29
N ASN A 21 14.58 1.53 12.73
CA ASN A 21 14.62 0.07 12.59
C ASN A 21 13.59 -0.67 13.47
N GLU A 22 12.93 0.01 14.39
CA GLU A 22 12.05 -0.61 15.38
C GLU A 22 10.58 -0.25 15.17
N LYS A 23 10.31 0.99 14.78
CA LYS A 23 8.93 1.51 14.70
C LYS A 23 8.76 2.66 13.74
N VAL A 24 7.52 2.90 13.36
CA VAL A 24 7.11 4.14 12.68
C VAL A 24 7.11 5.28 13.70
N LEU A 25 7.89 6.33 13.40
CA LEU A 25 8.03 7.52 14.27
C LEU A 25 6.92 8.53 14.00
N LYS A 26 6.59 8.73 12.73
CA LYS A 26 5.51 9.62 12.30
C LYS A 26 4.98 9.17 10.95
N SER A 27 3.68 9.28 10.76
CA SER A 27 3.03 9.00 9.48
C SER A 27 1.87 9.95 9.22
N ILE A 28 1.55 10.12 7.94
CA ILE A 28 0.31 10.73 7.47
C ILE A 28 -0.31 9.83 6.43
N GLN A 29 -1.62 9.80 6.41
CA GLN A 29 -2.41 9.15 5.38
C GLN A 29 -3.72 9.91 5.19
N TYR A 30 -3.97 10.39 3.97
CA TYR A 30 -5.22 11.06 3.64
C TYR A 30 -5.53 10.99 2.14
N PRO A 31 -6.79 11.17 1.73
CA PRO A 31 -7.16 11.22 0.33
C PRO A 31 -6.53 12.43 -0.36
N ALA A 32 -5.66 12.18 -1.34
CA ALA A 32 -4.99 13.22 -2.14
C ALA A 32 -5.15 12.97 -3.65
N TRP A 33 -6.29 12.39 -4.04
CA TRP A 33 -6.55 11.99 -5.42
C TRP A 33 -6.29 13.14 -6.40
N GLN A 34 -5.50 12.86 -7.45
CA GLN A 34 -5.01 13.80 -8.47
C GLN A 34 -4.07 14.91 -7.96
N ARG A 35 -3.83 15.02 -6.65
CA ARG A 35 -2.95 16.04 -6.06
C ARG A 35 -1.70 15.47 -5.40
N GLN A 36 -1.48 14.14 -5.46
CA GLN A 36 -0.33 13.52 -4.78
C GLN A 36 1.01 14.13 -5.22
N SER A 37 1.18 14.47 -6.50
CA SER A 37 2.40 15.09 -7.00
C SER A 37 2.65 16.50 -6.44
N GLU A 38 1.59 17.23 -6.12
CA GLU A 38 1.67 18.60 -5.60
C GLU A 38 2.04 18.60 -4.11
N VAL A 39 1.48 17.66 -3.35
CA VAL A 39 1.54 17.68 -1.89
C VAL A 39 2.59 16.74 -1.30
N ALA A 40 3.04 15.70 -2.01
CA ALA A 40 3.92 14.68 -1.45
C ALA A 40 5.22 15.23 -0.87
N MET A 41 5.90 16.14 -1.58
CA MET A 41 7.16 16.73 -1.09
C MET A 41 6.93 17.63 0.12
N THR A 42 5.83 18.36 0.15
CA THR A 42 5.45 19.19 1.31
C THR A 42 5.24 18.33 2.54
N GLU A 43 4.54 17.20 2.40
CA GLU A 43 4.29 16.30 3.51
C GLU A 43 5.55 15.57 4.00
N ILE A 44 6.46 15.22 3.10
CA ILE A 44 7.78 14.70 3.48
C ILE A 44 8.52 15.74 4.34
N ASN A 45 8.56 16.99 3.91
CA ASN A 45 9.21 18.07 4.67
C ASN A 45 8.54 18.32 6.02
N ASN A 46 7.20 18.35 6.06
CA ASN A 46 6.43 18.50 7.30
C ASN A 46 6.78 17.42 8.34
N ILE A 47 6.93 16.16 7.89
CA ILE A 47 7.33 15.06 8.78
C ILE A 47 8.78 15.25 9.25
N PHE A 48 9.69 15.63 8.37
CA PHE A 48 11.10 15.85 8.74
C PHE A 48 11.24 16.98 9.77
N GLU A 49 10.55 18.09 9.58
CA GLU A 49 10.51 19.19 10.53
C GLU A 49 9.94 18.75 11.89
N ALA A 50 8.81 18.05 11.86
CA ALA A 50 8.16 17.58 13.09
C ALA A 50 8.99 16.56 13.90
N LEU A 51 9.89 15.82 13.24
CA LEU A 51 10.82 14.89 13.87
C LEU A 51 12.20 15.51 14.13
N ASN A 52 12.42 16.77 13.72
CA ASN A 52 13.70 17.47 13.77
C ASN A 52 14.85 16.67 13.12
N ILE A 53 14.56 16.05 11.96
CA ILE A 53 15.52 15.28 11.15
C ILE A 53 15.81 16.01 9.84
N LYS A 54 16.93 15.70 9.22
CA LYS A 54 17.33 16.24 7.92
C LYS A 54 17.24 15.16 6.85
N ALA A 55 17.02 15.56 5.61
CA ALA A 55 16.95 14.61 4.48
C ALA A 55 18.18 13.68 4.40
N LYS A 56 19.38 14.16 4.74
CA LYS A 56 20.63 13.37 4.78
C LYS A 56 20.64 12.24 5.83
N ASP A 57 19.71 12.28 6.78
CA ASP A 57 19.57 11.26 7.81
C ASP A 57 18.75 10.05 7.34
N ILE A 58 18.14 10.17 6.14
CA ILE A 58 17.44 9.07 5.46
C ILE A 58 18.49 8.18 4.76
N ASP A 59 18.50 6.91 5.10
CA ASP A 59 19.37 5.92 4.47
C ASP A 59 18.63 4.93 3.56
N THR A 60 17.33 4.84 3.68
CA THR A 60 16.50 3.93 2.89
C THR A 60 15.16 4.60 2.55
N ILE A 61 14.71 4.45 1.31
CA ILE A 61 13.37 4.82 0.88
C ILE A 61 12.62 3.56 0.50
N ILE A 62 11.47 3.34 1.14
CA ILE A 62 10.57 2.22 0.87
C ILE A 62 9.40 2.76 0.06
N VAL A 63 9.15 2.18 -1.11
CA VAL A 63 8.12 2.68 -2.03
C VAL A 63 7.35 1.53 -2.68
N SER A 64 6.05 1.75 -2.90
CA SER A 64 5.23 0.78 -3.62
C SER A 64 5.61 0.72 -5.10
N LYS A 65 5.77 -0.50 -5.64
CA LYS A 65 5.97 -0.75 -7.08
C LYS A 65 4.67 -1.11 -7.82
N GLY A 66 3.53 -1.08 -7.13
CA GLY A 66 2.23 -1.57 -7.61
C GLY A 66 1.92 -2.97 -7.08
N PRO A 67 0.77 -3.52 -7.45
CA PRO A 67 -0.21 -2.98 -8.39
C PRO A 67 -0.99 -1.77 -7.86
N GLY A 68 -1.59 -0.97 -8.79
CA GLY A 68 -2.41 0.17 -8.42
C GLY A 68 -2.51 1.24 -9.52
N SER A 69 -2.73 2.49 -9.11
CA SER A 69 -2.77 3.63 -10.03
C SER A 69 -1.44 3.80 -10.76
N TYR A 70 -1.43 3.66 -12.08
CA TYR A 70 -0.22 3.85 -12.90
C TYR A 70 0.45 5.20 -12.66
N THR A 71 -0.33 6.28 -12.70
CA THR A 71 0.18 7.63 -12.44
C THR A 71 0.71 7.76 -11.01
N GLY A 72 -0.06 7.25 -10.04
CA GLY A 72 0.35 7.29 -8.64
C GLY A 72 1.67 6.55 -8.40
N ILE A 73 1.81 5.33 -8.86
CA ILE A 73 3.05 4.55 -8.74
C ILE A 73 4.25 5.32 -9.32
N ARG A 74 4.07 5.96 -10.47
CA ARG A 74 5.14 6.77 -11.08
C ARG A 74 5.52 7.99 -10.26
N ILE A 75 4.56 8.65 -9.60
CA ILE A 75 4.83 9.78 -8.70
C ILE A 75 5.76 9.33 -7.58
N ALA A 76 5.38 8.30 -6.81
CA ALA A 76 6.19 7.80 -5.71
C ALA A 76 7.58 7.34 -6.17
N LEU A 77 7.66 6.56 -7.25
CA LEU A 77 8.93 6.07 -7.79
C LEU A 77 9.83 7.20 -8.30
N THR A 78 9.27 8.25 -8.91
CA THR A 78 10.05 9.41 -9.36
C THR A 78 10.63 10.16 -8.17
N ILE A 79 9.81 10.45 -7.16
CA ILE A 79 10.27 11.10 -5.91
C ILE A 79 11.35 10.25 -5.26
N ALA A 80 11.12 8.94 -5.08
CA ALA A 80 12.05 8.03 -4.44
C ALA A 80 13.40 7.97 -5.19
N LYS A 81 13.39 7.85 -6.51
CA LYS A 81 14.61 7.82 -7.34
C LYS A 81 15.37 9.13 -7.28
N THR A 82 14.67 10.27 -7.36
CA THR A 82 15.32 11.58 -7.29
C THR A 82 15.97 11.79 -5.92
N LEU A 83 15.25 11.51 -4.84
CA LEU A 83 15.80 11.63 -3.49
C LEU A 83 16.97 10.67 -3.28
N ALA A 84 16.85 9.40 -3.70
CA ALA A 84 17.92 8.43 -3.54
C ALA A 84 19.19 8.82 -4.30
N MET A 85 19.04 9.39 -5.50
CA MET A 85 20.17 9.88 -6.29
C MET A 85 20.89 11.05 -5.59
N VAL A 86 20.15 11.96 -4.99
CA VAL A 86 20.71 13.14 -4.30
C VAL A 86 21.31 12.78 -2.95
N LEU A 87 20.65 11.90 -2.20
CA LEU A 87 21.02 11.54 -0.83
C LEU A 87 22.00 10.37 -0.76
N GLY A 88 22.18 9.61 -1.84
CA GLY A 88 22.99 8.39 -1.86
C GLY A 88 22.37 7.25 -1.03
N CYS A 89 21.06 7.26 -0.81
CA CYS A 89 20.37 6.26 0.00
C CYS A 89 19.82 5.10 -0.85
N LYS A 90 19.44 4.01 -0.19
CA LYS A 90 18.88 2.80 -0.82
C LYS A 90 17.41 2.99 -1.16
N ILE A 91 16.93 2.29 -2.19
CA ILE A 91 15.50 2.14 -2.48
C ILE A 91 15.13 0.67 -2.29
N ILE A 92 14.06 0.44 -1.53
CA ILE A 92 13.38 -0.86 -1.41
C ILE A 92 12.00 -0.70 -2.04
N THR A 93 11.66 -1.59 -2.94
CA THR A 93 10.33 -1.61 -3.55
C THR A 93 9.52 -2.78 -3.01
N LEU A 94 8.29 -2.52 -2.58
CA LEU A 94 7.33 -3.52 -2.11
C LEU A 94 6.13 -3.60 -3.06
N SER A 95 5.49 -4.77 -3.12
CA SER A 95 4.16 -4.85 -3.72
C SER A 95 3.18 -4.00 -2.93
N SER A 96 2.27 -3.29 -3.62
CA SER A 96 1.18 -2.60 -2.93
C SER A 96 0.28 -3.56 -2.15
N LEU A 97 0.20 -4.82 -2.58
CA LEU A 97 -0.53 -5.87 -1.87
C LEU A 97 0.18 -6.29 -0.59
N GLU A 98 1.51 -6.37 -0.62
CA GLU A 98 2.35 -6.68 0.55
C GLU A 98 2.24 -5.60 1.64
N MET A 99 2.10 -4.34 1.26
CA MET A 99 1.99 -3.22 2.22
C MET A 99 0.72 -3.26 3.09
N PHE A 100 -0.26 -4.10 2.76
CA PHE A 100 -1.50 -4.25 3.54
C PHE A 100 -1.47 -5.42 4.52
N VAL A 101 -0.46 -6.29 4.47
CA VAL A 101 -0.42 -7.48 5.32
C VAL A 101 0.35 -7.22 6.61
N LYS A 102 -0.05 -7.91 7.68
CA LYS A 102 0.68 -7.88 8.95
C LYS A 102 1.85 -8.86 8.91
N PRO A 103 2.87 -8.65 9.73
CA PRO A 103 4.06 -9.50 9.76
C PRO A 103 3.82 -10.91 10.31
N VAL A 104 2.65 -11.18 10.89
CA VAL A 104 2.30 -12.49 11.47
C VAL A 104 0.91 -12.90 11.01
N GLY A 105 0.77 -14.15 10.58
CA GLY A 105 -0.49 -14.73 10.13
C GLY A 105 -0.54 -14.98 8.63
N LYS A 106 -1.69 -15.52 8.18
CA LYS A 106 -1.96 -15.81 6.76
C LYS A 106 -2.93 -14.75 6.23
N TYR A 107 -2.59 -14.18 5.08
CA TYR A 107 -3.37 -13.09 4.47
C TYR A 107 -3.57 -13.32 2.98
N VAL A 108 -4.75 -12.97 2.51
CA VAL A 108 -5.02 -12.71 1.10
C VAL A 108 -5.20 -11.20 0.94
N SER A 109 -4.32 -10.57 0.18
CA SER A 109 -4.41 -9.15 -0.12
C SER A 109 -5.11 -8.94 -1.45
N ILE A 110 -6.11 -8.07 -1.48
CA ILE A 110 -6.98 -7.86 -2.64
C ILE A 110 -7.09 -6.35 -2.93
N LEU A 111 -6.83 -5.96 -4.17
CA LEU A 111 -7.04 -4.60 -4.66
C LEU A 111 -7.92 -4.60 -5.91
N ASP A 112 -8.76 -3.58 -6.04
CA ASP A 112 -9.55 -3.35 -7.25
C ASP A 112 -8.65 -3.09 -8.46
N ALA A 113 -8.72 -3.96 -9.48
CA ALA A 113 -8.04 -3.83 -10.77
C ALA A 113 -8.95 -3.23 -11.84
N ARG A 114 -10.12 -2.72 -11.46
CA ARG A 114 -11.19 -2.22 -12.33
C ARG A 114 -11.78 -3.29 -13.25
N SER A 115 -12.86 -2.94 -13.96
CA SER A 115 -13.51 -3.81 -14.94
C SER A 115 -13.85 -5.20 -14.39
N LYS A 116 -14.36 -5.26 -13.15
CA LYS A 116 -14.72 -6.50 -12.43
C LYS A 116 -13.54 -7.48 -12.27
N ARG A 117 -12.34 -6.95 -12.05
CA ARG A 117 -11.13 -7.72 -11.78
C ARG A 117 -10.49 -7.25 -10.48
N ALA A 118 -9.71 -8.12 -9.85
CA ALA A 118 -8.96 -7.85 -8.65
C ALA A 118 -7.49 -8.22 -8.85
N TYR A 119 -6.59 -7.40 -8.30
CA TYR A 119 -5.23 -7.82 -8.00
C TYR A 119 -5.26 -8.63 -6.71
N VAL A 120 -4.59 -9.76 -6.69
CA VAL A 120 -4.60 -10.71 -5.57
C VAL A 120 -3.20 -11.17 -5.27
N GLY A 121 -2.82 -11.16 -3.99
CA GLY A 121 -1.58 -11.74 -3.48
C GLY A 121 -1.85 -12.55 -2.22
N ARG A 122 -1.06 -13.58 -1.98
CA ARG A 122 -1.14 -14.41 -0.78
C ARG A 122 0.16 -14.31 0.02
N TYR A 123 0.00 -14.13 1.31
CA TYR A 123 1.11 -13.89 2.22
C TYR A 123 0.98 -14.75 3.48
N GLU A 124 2.11 -15.21 3.98
CA GLU A 124 2.21 -15.87 5.28
C GLU A 124 3.39 -15.28 6.05
N ASN A 125 3.10 -14.80 7.25
CA ASN A 125 4.09 -14.14 8.11
C ASN A 125 4.87 -13.01 7.40
N GLY A 126 4.13 -12.20 6.62
CA GLY A 126 4.67 -11.06 5.87
C GLY A 126 5.39 -11.43 4.57
N LEU A 127 5.56 -12.71 4.26
CA LEU A 127 6.24 -13.18 3.05
C LEU A 127 5.25 -13.64 1.98
N PRO A 128 5.48 -13.34 0.69
CA PRO A 128 4.62 -13.82 -0.38
C PRO A 128 4.72 -15.34 -0.51
N THR A 129 3.57 -16.01 -0.51
CA THR A 129 3.44 -17.46 -0.76
C THR A 129 2.88 -17.77 -2.14
N TYR A 130 2.46 -16.75 -2.85
CA TYR A 130 1.97 -16.82 -4.22
C TYR A 130 2.29 -15.52 -4.95
N GLU A 131 2.61 -15.61 -6.23
CA GLU A 131 2.90 -14.44 -7.06
C GLU A 131 1.62 -13.60 -7.24
N ASP A 132 1.77 -12.28 -7.16
CA ASP A 132 0.66 -11.34 -7.36
C ASP A 132 0.04 -11.56 -8.76
N CYS A 133 -1.26 -11.74 -8.82
CA CYS A 133 -1.99 -12.00 -10.05
C CYS A 133 -3.23 -11.12 -10.22
N VAL A 134 -3.84 -11.18 -11.39
CA VAL A 134 -5.12 -10.52 -11.69
C VAL A 134 -6.16 -11.61 -11.94
N LEU A 135 -7.25 -11.55 -11.20
CA LEU A 135 -8.39 -12.46 -11.33
C LEU A 135 -9.67 -11.67 -11.64
N THR A 136 -10.55 -12.25 -12.42
CA THR A 136 -11.96 -11.81 -12.48
C THR A 136 -12.63 -12.12 -11.14
N ILE A 137 -13.77 -11.48 -10.87
CA ILE A 137 -14.52 -11.77 -9.63
C ILE A 137 -14.94 -13.24 -9.53
N ASP A 138 -15.31 -13.86 -10.65
CA ASP A 138 -15.73 -15.26 -10.66
C ASP A 138 -14.54 -16.19 -10.38
N GLU A 139 -13.38 -15.95 -11.04
CA GLU A 139 -12.14 -16.66 -10.75
C GLU A 139 -11.68 -16.46 -9.30
N LEU A 140 -11.83 -15.25 -8.75
CA LEU A 140 -11.51 -14.96 -7.35
C LEU A 140 -12.40 -15.76 -6.40
N LYS A 141 -13.70 -15.87 -6.69
CA LYS A 141 -14.65 -16.68 -5.90
C LYS A 141 -14.29 -18.16 -5.94
N GLU A 142 -14.00 -18.69 -7.11
CA GLU A 142 -13.56 -20.06 -7.29
C GLU A 142 -12.22 -20.31 -6.55
N TRP A 143 -11.26 -19.41 -6.74
CA TRP A 143 -9.96 -19.46 -6.09
C TRP A 143 -10.06 -19.47 -4.56
N MET A 144 -11.00 -18.71 -3.99
CA MET A 144 -11.25 -18.69 -2.55
C MET A 144 -11.99 -19.94 -2.05
N SER A 145 -12.97 -20.45 -2.81
CA SER A 145 -13.76 -21.62 -2.41
C SER A 145 -12.96 -22.93 -2.33
N THR A 146 -11.86 -23.02 -3.06
CA THR A 146 -10.97 -24.20 -3.08
C THR A 146 -10.00 -24.24 -1.89
N ARG A 147 -10.01 -23.23 -1.02
CA ARG A 147 -9.07 -23.09 0.12
C ARG A 147 -9.80 -23.24 1.43
N THR A 148 -9.46 -24.31 2.16
CA THR A 148 -10.07 -24.67 3.44
C THR A 148 -9.54 -23.91 4.65
N GLU A 149 -8.49 -23.10 4.47
CA GLU A 149 -7.93 -22.29 5.54
C GLU A 149 -8.64 -20.92 5.54
N ASP A 150 -9.11 -20.49 6.70
CA ASP A 150 -9.76 -19.19 6.90
C ASP A 150 -8.70 -18.07 6.87
N PRO A 151 -8.38 -17.49 5.70
CA PRO A 151 -7.39 -16.45 5.59
C PRO A 151 -7.98 -15.12 6.04
N HIS A 152 -7.23 -14.36 6.81
CA HIS A 152 -7.57 -12.96 7.00
C HIS A 152 -7.43 -12.21 5.68
N TYR A 153 -8.44 -11.43 5.33
CA TYR A 153 -8.38 -10.58 4.17
C TYR A 153 -7.63 -9.29 4.52
N ALA A 154 -6.57 -9.00 3.77
CA ALA A 154 -5.95 -7.70 3.76
C ALA A 154 -6.31 -7.03 2.44
N THR A 155 -7.04 -5.94 2.48
CA THR A 155 -7.46 -5.20 1.29
C THR A 155 -7.39 -3.72 1.59
N ARG A 156 -7.33 -2.89 0.57
CA ARG A 156 -7.56 -1.46 0.70
C ARG A 156 -8.90 -1.14 1.42
N TYR A 157 -9.80 -2.11 1.42
CA TYR A 157 -11.06 -2.07 2.15
C TYR A 157 -10.98 -2.75 3.52
N ALA A 158 -9.85 -3.33 3.91
CA ALA A 158 -9.68 -4.10 5.17
C ALA A 158 -9.61 -3.26 6.45
N ALA A 159 -9.61 -1.94 6.34
CA ALA A 159 -9.90 -1.10 7.50
C ALA A 159 -11.38 -1.19 7.93
N ILE A 160 -12.20 -1.87 7.14
CA ILE A 160 -13.59 -2.16 7.46
C ILE A 160 -13.57 -3.50 8.18
N LYS A 161 -13.60 -3.48 9.52
CA LYS A 161 -13.93 -4.68 10.29
C LYS A 161 -15.28 -5.18 9.81
N ASP A 162 -15.35 -6.49 9.51
CA ASP A 162 -16.60 -7.20 9.24
C ASP A 162 -17.20 -7.08 7.83
N VAL A 163 -16.42 -6.73 6.81
CA VAL A 163 -16.88 -6.88 5.42
C VAL A 163 -16.78 -8.35 5.01
N SER A 164 -17.89 -8.93 4.64
CA SER A 164 -17.92 -10.27 4.07
C SER A 164 -17.23 -10.31 2.70
N PHE A 165 -16.76 -11.51 2.31
CA PHE A 165 -16.15 -11.68 0.99
C PHE A 165 -17.10 -11.31 -0.16
N ASP A 166 -18.40 -11.58 -0.02
CA ASP A 166 -19.40 -11.23 -1.02
C ASP A 166 -19.61 -9.71 -1.13
N GLU A 167 -19.59 -8.98 -0.01
CA GLU A 167 -19.63 -7.53 -0.01
C GLU A 167 -18.37 -6.94 -0.67
N LEU A 168 -17.19 -7.49 -0.38
CA LEU A 168 -15.94 -7.09 -1.04
C LEU A 168 -16.02 -7.28 -2.56
N CYS A 169 -16.50 -8.42 -3.02
CA CYS A 169 -16.72 -8.70 -4.44
C CYS A 169 -17.74 -7.73 -5.07
N ALA A 170 -18.79 -7.37 -4.32
CA ALA A 170 -19.79 -6.39 -4.77
C ALA A 170 -19.20 -4.98 -4.89
N MET A 171 -18.34 -4.57 -3.96
CA MET A 171 -17.62 -3.29 -4.00
C MET A 171 -16.67 -3.21 -5.20
N ILE A 172 -15.84 -4.24 -5.41
CA ILE A 172 -14.92 -4.31 -6.55
C ILE A 172 -15.69 -4.34 -7.89
N SER A 173 -16.86 -4.95 -7.90
CA SER A 173 -17.75 -4.97 -9.08
C SER A 173 -18.46 -3.64 -9.35
N GLY A 174 -18.29 -2.63 -8.49
CA GLY A 174 -18.97 -1.33 -8.58
C GLY A 174 -20.45 -1.38 -8.22
N LYS A 175 -20.89 -2.42 -7.53
CA LYS A 175 -22.29 -2.58 -7.09
C LYS A 175 -22.59 -1.88 -5.77
N LEU A 176 -21.56 -1.60 -4.98
CA LEU A 176 -21.64 -0.84 -3.74
C LEU A 176 -20.72 0.39 -3.83
N PRO A 177 -21.11 1.51 -3.19
CA PRO A 177 -20.25 2.70 -3.13
C PRO A 177 -18.97 2.41 -2.37
N ASP A 178 -17.90 3.12 -2.72
CA ASP A 178 -16.65 3.13 -1.95
C ASP A 178 -16.96 3.56 -0.52
N VAL A 179 -16.64 2.72 0.46
CA VAL A 179 -16.81 3.06 1.87
C VAL A 179 -15.70 4.02 2.28
N GLU A 180 -16.06 5.11 2.94
CA GLU A 180 -15.09 6.04 3.51
C GLU A 180 -14.25 5.34 4.59
N TRP A 181 -12.95 5.52 4.49
CA TRP A 181 -11.98 5.01 5.46
C TRP A 181 -12.15 5.73 6.79
N LYS A 182 -12.48 4.98 7.83
CA LYS A 182 -12.23 5.43 9.20
C LYS A 182 -10.92 4.77 9.65
N ILE A 183 -9.90 5.60 9.82
CA ILE A 183 -8.62 5.26 10.43
C ILE A 183 -8.80 5.11 11.94
#